data_05f29d5fa5455d489b2e7d0a04b0db2c
#
_entry.id   05f29d5fa5455d489b2e7d0a04b0db2c
#
_cell.length_a   1.000
_cell.length_b   1.000
_cell.length_c   1.000
_cell.angle_alpha   90.00
_cell.angle_beta   90.00
_cell.angle_gamma   90.00
#
_symmetry.space_group_name_H-M   'P 1'
#
loop_
_entity.id
_entity.type
_entity.pdbx_description
1 polymer ?
#
loop_
_entity_poly.entity_id
_entity_poly.type
_entity_poly.pdbx_seq_one_letter_code
_entity_poly.pdbx_strand_id
1 'polypeptide(L)'
;MEEFPKGRFFGTTHTYLGQEANAVGVLSHLAAEDIVTSNHRCHGHFLAYGGEPRALFAELMGRSTGVCGGRGGSQHLHWRNFYSSGVLGGMLPLTAGMALAEKVQGRNAIAVAFLGDGALGEGVLYESLNMASLWKAPILFVVENNHIAQTTPIELNLAGDICERFSAFGILSARLDTSDVLEILSRAQELLESVRSQNQPHALVLDTHRFGPHSKGDDTRPPDVIRRIQQDRDPIKIHGARLDTKIRAEIEMQVEAEVSQAFERALHDPFPLIESHEDAPRQPQIASGEH
;
A
#
# COMPACT_ATOMS: atom_id res chain seq x y z
N MET A 1 6.08 16.99 4.32
CA MET A 1 7.46 17.09 4.83
C MET A 1 7.64 18.30 5.76
N GLU A 2 7.06 19.44 5.47
CA GLU A 2 7.18 20.67 6.25
C GLU A 2 6.63 20.57 7.69
N GLU A 3 5.62 19.76 7.91
CA GLU A 3 4.98 19.58 9.21
C GLU A 3 5.72 18.60 10.15
N PHE A 4 6.60 17.77 9.60
CA PHE A 4 7.37 16.81 10.38
C PHE A 4 8.34 17.47 11.36
N PRO A 5 9.14 18.48 10.97
CA PRO A 5 10.00 19.22 11.91
C PRO A 5 9.25 19.94 13.01
N LYS A 6 7.94 20.24 12.80
CA LYS A 6 7.07 20.88 13.79
C LYS A 6 6.55 19.91 14.85
N GLY A 7 6.94 18.63 14.80
CA GLY A 7 6.51 17.61 15.75
C GLY A 7 5.02 17.23 15.65
N ARG A 8 4.37 17.52 14.51
CA ARG A 8 2.95 17.23 14.30
C ARG A 8 2.69 15.79 13.90
N PHE A 9 3.66 15.12 13.29
CA PHE A 9 3.61 13.71 12.89
C PHE A 9 4.56 12.88 13.72
N PHE A 10 4.13 11.68 14.08
CA PHE A 10 4.91 10.74 14.88
C PHE A 10 5.43 9.58 14.04
N GLY A 11 6.53 8.99 14.51
CA GLY A 11 7.11 7.80 13.89
C GLY A 11 7.80 8.08 12.55
N THR A 12 8.02 7.02 11.80
CA THR A 12 8.66 7.08 10.48
C THR A 12 7.60 7.09 9.39
N THR A 13 7.63 8.11 8.53
CA THR A 13 6.67 8.29 7.44
C THR A 13 7.33 8.02 6.09
N HIS A 14 6.65 7.27 5.24
CA HIS A 14 7.10 6.91 3.90
C HIS A 14 6.12 7.49 2.87
N THR A 15 6.58 8.46 2.09
CA THR A 15 5.71 9.11 1.08
C THR A 15 5.49 8.18 -0.12
N TYR A 16 4.33 8.31 -0.76
CA TYR A 16 3.96 7.55 -1.96
C TYR A 16 4.23 8.31 -3.26
N LEU A 17 4.89 9.48 -3.16
CA LEU A 17 5.14 10.39 -4.28
C LEU A 17 5.91 9.71 -5.42
N GLY A 18 5.35 9.81 -6.63
CA GLY A 18 5.86 9.22 -7.86
C GLY A 18 5.25 7.85 -8.22
N GLN A 19 4.44 7.27 -7.34
CA GLN A 19 3.81 5.95 -7.53
C GLN A 19 2.28 6.01 -7.61
N GLU A 20 1.68 7.21 -7.68
CA GLU A 20 0.24 7.45 -7.59
C GLU A 20 -0.55 6.67 -8.63
N ALA A 21 -0.02 6.54 -9.86
CA ALA A 21 -0.66 5.80 -10.94
C ALA A 21 -0.88 4.32 -10.59
N ASN A 22 0.02 3.70 -9.80
CA ASN A 22 -0.10 2.30 -9.42
C ASN A 22 -1.33 2.07 -8.54
N ALA A 23 -1.47 2.88 -7.49
CA ALA A 23 -2.60 2.78 -6.57
C ALA A 23 -3.93 3.02 -7.30
N VAL A 24 -4.03 4.11 -8.04
CA VAL A 24 -5.26 4.47 -8.75
C VAL A 24 -5.59 3.45 -9.84
N GLY A 25 -4.60 3.07 -10.67
CA GLY A 25 -4.81 2.13 -11.78
C GLY A 25 -5.28 0.75 -11.31
N VAL A 26 -4.75 0.25 -10.19
CA VAL A 26 -5.14 -1.07 -9.67
C VAL A 26 -6.44 -1.02 -8.87
N LEU A 27 -6.57 -0.06 -7.96
CA LEU A 27 -7.67 -0.05 -6.98
C LEU A 27 -9.01 0.42 -7.57
N SER A 28 -8.99 1.13 -8.71
CA SER A 28 -10.22 1.61 -9.37
C SER A 28 -11.18 0.51 -9.84
N HIS A 29 -10.71 -0.75 -9.94
CA HIS A 29 -11.51 -1.89 -10.38
C HIS A 29 -12.02 -2.79 -9.25
N LEU A 30 -11.71 -2.44 -8.01
CA LEU A 30 -12.09 -3.27 -6.87
C LEU A 30 -13.53 -3.04 -6.45
N ALA A 31 -14.18 -4.11 -6.06
CA ALA A 31 -15.46 -4.08 -5.38
C ALA A 31 -15.28 -3.80 -3.88
N ALA A 32 -16.35 -3.38 -3.21
CA ALA A 32 -16.29 -3.01 -1.80
C ALA A 32 -15.92 -4.18 -0.86
N GLU A 33 -16.19 -5.40 -1.29
CA GLU A 33 -15.87 -6.64 -0.59
C GLU A 33 -14.44 -7.14 -0.81
N ASP A 34 -13.74 -6.62 -1.83
CA ASP A 34 -12.36 -7.03 -2.12
C ASP A 34 -11.39 -6.58 -1.03
N ILE A 35 -10.40 -7.40 -0.79
CA ILE A 35 -9.42 -7.20 0.27
C ILE A 35 -8.16 -6.57 -0.31
N VAL A 36 -7.66 -5.53 0.35
CA VAL A 36 -6.40 -4.90 0.00
C VAL A 36 -5.42 -4.98 1.16
N THR A 37 -4.25 -5.51 0.89
CA THR A 37 -3.14 -5.44 1.82
C THR A 37 -2.00 -4.61 1.24
N SER A 38 -1.34 -3.85 2.10
CA SER A 38 -0.33 -2.89 1.71
C SER A 38 0.87 -2.92 2.66
N ASN A 39 1.93 -2.26 2.26
CA ASN A 39 3.19 -2.16 2.96
C ASN A 39 3.31 -0.84 3.75
N HIS A 40 4.52 -0.48 4.18
CA HIS A 40 4.84 0.75 4.91
C HIS A 40 4.57 2.04 4.10
N ARG A 41 4.44 1.97 2.77
CA ARG A 41 4.17 3.10 1.87
C ARG A 41 2.69 3.18 1.47
N CYS A 42 1.82 2.91 2.43
CA CYS A 42 0.41 2.62 2.22
C CYS A 42 -0.51 3.83 2.00
N HIS A 43 -0.04 5.07 2.16
CA HIS A 43 -0.91 6.25 2.16
C HIS A 43 -1.63 6.43 0.82
N GLY A 44 -0.90 6.28 -0.31
CA GLY A 44 -1.52 6.33 -1.64
C GLY A 44 -2.54 5.22 -1.85
N HIS A 45 -2.23 4.00 -1.42
CA HIS A 45 -3.18 2.89 -1.50
C HIS A 45 -4.42 3.13 -0.64
N PHE A 46 -4.25 3.64 0.58
CA PHE A 46 -5.36 3.95 1.48
C PHE A 46 -6.32 5.00 0.87
N LEU A 47 -5.76 6.09 0.33
CA LEU A 47 -6.54 7.15 -0.30
C LEU A 47 -7.23 6.65 -1.58
N ALA A 48 -6.52 5.90 -2.44
CA ALA A 48 -7.08 5.34 -3.67
C ALA A 48 -8.17 4.27 -3.39
N TYR A 49 -8.09 3.56 -2.24
CA TYR A 49 -9.14 2.64 -1.78
C TYR A 49 -10.38 3.37 -1.26
N GLY A 50 -10.34 4.69 -1.14
CA GLY A 50 -11.45 5.53 -0.68
C GLY A 50 -11.36 5.95 0.79
N GLY A 51 -10.18 5.82 1.40
CA GLY A 51 -9.93 6.29 2.77
C GLY A 51 -9.98 7.82 2.88
N GLU A 52 -10.51 8.33 3.98
CA GLU A 52 -10.66 9.77 4.20
C GLU A 52 -9.33 10.43 4.56
N PRO A 53 -8.94 11.55 3.88
CA PRO A 53 -7.72 12.28 4.19
C PRO A 53 -7.63 12.75 5.64
N ARG A 54 -8.75 13.22 6.25
CA ARG A 54 -8.78 13.63 7.64
C ARG A 54 -8.45 12.49 8.60
N ALA A 55 -9.03 11.31 8.39
CA ALA A 55 -8.78 10.15 9.23
C ALA A 55 -7.32 9.68 9.13
N LEU A 56 -6.71 9.78 7.93
CA LEU A 56 -5.29 9.50 7.74
C LEU A 56 -4.41 10.52 8.47
N PHE A 57 -4.67 11.83 8.34
CA PHE A 57 -3.92 12.85 9.08
C PHE A 57 -4.06 12.69 10.58
N ALA A 58 -5.27 12.43 11.06
CA ALA A 58 -5.53 12.17 12.48
C ALA A 58 -4.71 10.98 13.00
N GLU A 59 -4.61 9.90 12.22
CA GLU A 59 -3.78 8.74 12.57
C GLU A 59 -2.30 9.10 12.65
N LEU A 60 -1.77 9.84 11.65
CA LEU A 60 -0.37 10.28 11.61
C LEU A 60 -0.03 11.24 12.77
N MET A 61 -1.02 11.98 13.28
CA MET A 61 -0.89 12.90 14.40
C MET A 61 -1.19 12.23 15.75
N GLY A 62 -1.50 10.93 15.78
CA GLY A 62 -1.85 10.22 17.02
C GLY A 62 -3.17 10.66 17.63
N ARG A 63 -4.15 11.09 16.83
CA ARG A 63 -5.47 11.56 17.29
C ARG A 63 -6.47 10.42 17.35
N SER A 64 -7.40 10.48 18.29
CA SER A 64 -8.40 9.43 18.52
C SER A 64 -9.37 9.23 17.35
N THR A 65 -9.51 10.22 16.47
CA THR A 65 -10.33 10.15 15.24
C THR A 65 -9.58 9.53 14.06
N GLY A 66 -8.32 9.12 14.26
CA GLY A 66 -7.54 8.41 13.27
C GLY A 66 -8.13 7.05 12.92
N VAL A 67 -7.72 6.51 11.79
CA VAL A 67 -8.20 5.24 11.20
C VAL A 67 -8.12 4.08 12.21
N CYS A 68 -7.05 4.06 13.04
CA CYS A 68 -6.80 3.08 14.10
C CYS A 68 -6.81 3.73 15.50
N GLY A 69 -7.55 4.83 15.67
CA GLY A 69 -7.62 5.55 16.93
C GLY A 69 -6.33 6.25 17.33
N GLY A 70 -5.47 6.60 16.37
CA GLY A 70 -4.17 7.24 16.59
C GLY A 70 -3.08 6.30 17.12
N ARG A 71 -3.25 4.98 17.01
CA ARG A 71 -2.35 3.96 17.55
C ARG A 71 -1.53 3.24 16.48
N GLY A 72 -2.01 3.18 15.23
CA GLY A 72 -1.35 2.51 14.11
C GLY A 72 -0.24 3.34 13.46
N GLY A 73 -0.33 4.67 13.58
CA GLY A 73 0.61 5.60 13.00
C GLY A 73 0.66 5.52 11.47
N SER A 74 1.85 5.74 10.90
CA SER A 74 2.02 5.82 9.44
C SER A 74 1.90 4.49 8.70
N GLN A 75 2.09 3.35 9.35
CA GLN A 75 2.35 2.08 8.67
C GLN A 75 1.29 1.00 8.94
N HIS A 76 0.50 1.13 10.00
CA HIS A 76 -0.45 0.11 10.43
C HIS A 76 -1.87 0.65 10.36
N LEU A 77 -2.40 0.72 9.13
CA LEU A 77 -3.75 1.19 8.88
C LEU A 77 -4.71 0.00 8.70
N HIS A 78 -5.89 0.12 9.30
CA HIS A 78 -6.99 -0.80 9.06
C HIS A 78 -8.29 -0.02 8.88
N TRP A 79 -8.94 -0.20 7.73
CA TRP A 79 -10.22 0.41 7.43
C TRP A 79 -11.01 -0.45 6.45
N ARG A 80 -12.18 -0.93 6.85
CA ARG A 80 -12.95 -1.92 6.06
C ARG A 80 -12.08 -3.15 5.75
N ASN A 81 -11.91 -3.46 4.46
CA ASN A 81 -11.07 -4.56 3.97
C ASN A 81 -9.66 -4.10 3.53
N PHE A 82 -9.24 -2.93 3.97
CA PHE A 82 -7.88 -2.42 3.78
C PHE A 82 -7.03 -2.65 5.02
N TYR A 83 -5.85 -3.23 4.82
CA TYR A 83 -4.88 -3.52 5.89
C TYR A 83 -3.48 -3.13 5.44
N SER A 84 -2.69 -2.49 6.31
CA SER A 84 -1.28 -2.24 6.03
C SER A 84 -0.38 -2.58 7.21
N SER A 85 0.88 -2.89 6.92
CA SER A 85 1.87 -3.19 7.96
C SER A 85 3.27 -2.75 7.54
N GLY A 86 4.05 -2.33 8.53
CA GLY A 86 5.49 -2.12 8.39
C GLY A 86 6.30 -3.42 8.36
N VAL A 87 5.69 -4.57 8.68
CA VAL A 87 6.31 -5.91 8.54
C VAL A 87 6.07 -6.39 7.12
N LEU A 88 7.00 -6.09 6.23
CA LEU A 88 6.78 -6.08 4.78
C LEU A 88 6.28 -7.41 4.20
N GLY A 89 7.07 -8.45 4.24
CA GLY A 89 6.67 -9.79 3.76
C GLY A 89 5.59 -10.45 4.61
N GLY A 90 5.45 -10.05 5.88
CA GLY A 90 4.49 -10.64 6.82
C GLY A 90 3.02 -10.49 6.42
N MET A 91 2.68 -9.53 5.55
CA MET A 91 1.31 -9.38 5.04
C MET A 91 0.94 -10.43 3.98
N LEU A 92 1.90 -11.03 3.30
CA LEU A 92 1.64 -11.92 2.17
C LEU A 92 0.93 -13.22 2.56
N PRO A 93 1.37 -13.96 3.60
CA PRO A 93 0.65 -15.16 4.06
C PRO A 93 -0.73 -14.81 4.63
N LEU A 94 -0.88 -13.64 5.27
CA LEU A 94 -2.20 -13.17 5.75
C LEU A 94 -3.14 -12.92 4.56
N THR A 95 -2.64 -12.27 3.51
CA THR A 95 -3.44 -12.00 2.29
C THR A 95 -3.83 -13.30 1.59
N ALA A 96 -2.91 -14.25 1.48
CA ALA A 96 -3.20 -15.56 0.91
C ALA A 96 -4.27 -16.30 1.73
N GLY A 97 -4.20 -16.22 3.05
CA GLY A 97 -5.22 -16.78 3.95
C GLY A 97 -6.58 -16.09 3.82
N MET A 98 -6.61 -14.77 3.72
CA MET A 98 -7.85 -13.99 3.50
C MET A 98 -8.49 -14.35 2.15
N ALA A 99 -7.72 -14.39 1.07
CA ALA A 99 -8.20 -14.80 -0.26
C ALA A 99 -8.75 -16.23 -0.25
N LEU A 100 -8.07 -17.14 0.43
CA LEU A 100 -8.54 -18.51 0.59
C LEU A 100 -9.86 -18.58 1.39
N ALA A 101 -10.00 -17.76 2.42
CA ALA A 101 -11.23 -17.69 3.23
C ALA A 101 -12.43 -17.24 2.38
N GLU A 102 -12.26 -16.24 1.52
CA GLU A 102 -13.29 -15.80 0.59
C GLU A 102 -13.73 -16.94 -0.35
N LYS A 103 -12.75 -17.62 -0.93
CA LYS A 103 -13.01 -18.80 -1.80
C LYS A 103 -13.74 -19.92 -1.07
N VAL A 104 -13.29 -20.32 0.13
CA VAL A 104 -13.90 -21.40 0.91
C VAL A 104 -15.34 -21.08 1.30
N GLN A 105 -15.62 -19.79 1.55
CA GLN A 105 -16.97 -19.31 1.86
C GLN A 105 -17.84 -19.11 0.61
N GLY A 106 -17.32 -19.39 -0.58
CA GLY A 106 -18.06 -19.25 -1.84
C GLY A 106 -18.37 -17.79 -2.21
N ARG A 107 -17.63 -16.82 -1.64
CA ARG A 107 -17.77 -15.41 -1.98
C ARG A 107 -16.95 -15.07 -3.23
N ASN A 108 -17.38 -14.07 -3.99
CA ASN A 108 -16.71 -13.63 -5.22
C ASN A 108 -15.66 -12.53 -4.98
N ALA A 109 -15.29 -12.30 -3.72
CA ALA A 109 -14.25 -11.35 -3.36
C ALA A 109 -12.86 -11.91 -3.65
N ILE A 110 -11.95 -11.02 -4.04
CA ILE A 110 -10.54 -11.32 -4.27
C ILE A 110 -9.66 -10.53 -3.31
N ALA A 111 -8.39 -10.88 -3.25
CA ALA A 111 -7.42 -10.10 -2.51
C ALA A 111 -6.36 -9.47 -3.44
N VAL A 112 -5.90 -8.28 -3.10
CA VAL A 112 -4.79 -7.59 -3.74
C VAL A 112 -3.70 -7.34 -2.71
N ALA A 113 -2.48 -7.82 -2.98
CA ALA A 113 -1.32 -7.65 -2.12
C ALA A 113 -0.30 -6.71 -2.76
N PHE A 114 -0.13 -5.50 -2.24
CA PHE A 114 0.94 -4.60 -2.66
C PHE A 114 2.23 -4.89 -1.90
N LEU A 115 3.31 -5.08 -2.64
CA LEU A 115 4.65 -5.29 -2.08
C LEU A 115 5.69 -4.51 -2.89
N GLY A 116 6.76 -4.08 -2.21
CA GLY A 116 7.92 -3.45 -2.87
C GLY A 116 8.95 -4.50 -3.28
N ASP A 117 9.88 -4.09 -4.14
CA ASP A 117 11.02 -4.89 -4.59
C ASP A 117 11.86 -5.45 -3.43
N GLY A 118 12.00 -4.72 -2.32
CA GLY A 118 12.71 -5.21 -1.14
C GLY A 118 12.12 -6.46 -0.52
N ALA A 119 10.80 -6.65 -0.59
CA ALA A 119 10.14 -7.85 -0.06
C ALA A 119 10.40 -9.11 -0.90
N LEU A 120 10.88 -8.97 -2.13
CA LEU A 120 11.22 -10.10 -3.02
C LEU A 120 12.42 -10.93 -2.51
N GLY A 121 13.20 -10.40 -1.58
CA GLY A 121 14.28 -11.11 -0.89
C GLY A 121 13.83 -11.91 0.34
N GLU A 122 12.57 -11.78 0.77
CA GLU A 122 12.06 -12.44 1.97
C GLU A 122 11.54 -13.85 1.66
N GLY A 123 11.96 -14.87 2.44
CA GLY A 123 11.54 -16.28 2.24
C GLY A 123 10.03 -16.48 2.32
N VAL A 124 9.36 -15.72 3.19
CA VAL A 124 7.90 -15.79 3.40
C VAL A 124 7.09 -15.45 2.14
N LEU A 125 7.64 -14.66 1.21
CA LEU A 125 7.00 -14.46 -0.10
C LEU A 125 6.86 -15.80 -0.83
N TYR A 126 7.94 -16.58 -0.95
CA TYR A 126 7.94 -17.84 -1.72
C TYR A 126 7.06 -18.89 -1.09
N GLU A 127 7.01 -18.96 0.22
CA GLU A 127 6.05 -19.78 0.96
C GLU A 127 4.61 -19.37 0.63
N SER A 128 4.33 -18.06 0.61
CA SER A 128 3.00 -17.52 0.27
C SER A 128 2.62 -17.78 -1.19
N LEU A 129 3.56 -17.65 -2.14
CA LEU A 129 3.34 -17.95 -3.55
C LEU A 129 3.01 -19.43 -3.75
N ASN A 130 3.76 -20.33 -3.09
CA ASN A 130 3.51 -21.76 -3.14
C ASN A 130 2.11 -22.11 -2.61
N MET A 131 1.74 -21.57 -1.46
CA MET A 131 0.41 -21.80 -0.86
C MET A 131 -0.71 -21.22 -1.73
N ALA A 132 -0.55 -19.97 -2.20
CA ALA A 132 -1.55 -19.32 -3.05
C ALA A 132 -1.79 -20.10 -4.34
N SER A 133 -0.73 -20.60 -4.98
CA SER A 133 -0.82 -21.39 -6.20
C SER A 133 -1.46 -22.75 -5.94
N LEU A 134 -0.99 -23.49 -4.93
CA LEU A 134 -1.48 -24.82 -4.57
C LEU A 134 -2.97 -24.80 -4.25
N TRP A 135 -3.41 -23.82 -3.48
CA TRP A 135 -4.81 -23.67 -3.07
C TRP A 135 -5.66 -22.88 -4.06
N LYS A 136 -5.05 -22.37 -5.13
CA LYS A 136 -5.71 -21.52 -6.12
C LYS A 136 -6.44 -20.36 -5.44
N ALA A 137 -5.74 -19.65 -4.57
CA ALA A 137 -6.29 -18.50 -3.88
C ALA A 137 -6.51 -17.33 -4.86
N PRO A 138 -7.67 -16.67 -4.86
CA PRO A 138 -7.96 -15.55 -5.77
C PRO A 138 -7.22 -14.28 -5.31
N ILE A 139 -5.94 -14.17 -5.65
CA ILE A 139 -5.08 -13.07 -5.23
C ILE A 139 -4.31 -12.47 -6.41
N LEU A 140 -4.25 -11.14 -6.46
CA LEU A 140 -3.34 -10.38 -7.32
C LEU A 140 -2.17 -9.86 -6.47
N PHE A 141 -0.96 -10.33 -6.76
CA PHE A 141 0.27 -9.78 -6.22
C PHE A 141 0.70 -8.58 -7.07
N VAL A 142 0.80 -7.38 -6.48
CA VAL A 142 1.23 -6.16 -7.17
C VAL A 142 2.60 -5.77 -6.64
N VAL A 143 3.62 -5.95 -7.45
CA VAL A 143 5.00 -5.57 -7.12
C VAL A 143 5.25 -4.14 -7.59
N GLU A 144 5.51 -3.24 -6.68
CA GLU A 144 5.97 -1.89 -6.97
C GLU A 144 7.51 -1.88 -6.97
N ASN A 145 8.07 -2.14 -8.14
CA ASN A 145 9.51 -2.16 -8.32
C ASN A 145 10.04 -0.73 -8.52
N ASN A 146 10.46 -0.09 -7.45
CA ASN A 146 11.07 1.23 -7.53
C ASN A 146 12.61 1.18 -7.58
N HIS A 147 13.17 -0.02 -7.80
CA HIS A 147 14.59 -0.31 -8.02
C HIS A 147 15.51 -0.03 -6.84
N ILE A 148 14.97 0.27 -5.66
CA ILE A 148 15.80 0.56 -4.48
C ILE A 148 15.07 0.23 -3.18
N ALA A 149 15.55 -0.76 -2.45
CA ALA A 149 15.08 -1.11 -1.12
C ALA A 149 15.81 -0.27 -0.07
N GLN A 150 15.11 0.70 0.53
CA GLN A 150 15.69 1.73 1.40
C GLN A 150 16.82 2.50 0.72
N THR A 151 18.06 2.08 0.86
CA THR A 151 19.26 2.66 0.24
C THR A 151 20.02 1.66 -0.62
N THR A 152 19.51 0.42 -0.73
CA THR A 152 20.16 -0.68 -1.45
C THR A 152 19.53 -0.81 -2.83
N PRO A 153 20.29 -0.56 -3.92
CA PRO A 153 19.84 -0.83 -5.29
C PRO A 153 19.41 -2.29 -5.47
N ILE A 154 18.41 -2.53 -6.30
CA ILE A 154 17.83 -3.87 -6.48
C ILE A 154 18.86 -4.90 -6.96
N GLU A 155 19.82 -4.49 -7.77
CA GLU A 155 20.89 -5.33 -8.31
C GLU A 155 21.82 -5.90 -7.24
N LEU A 156 21.85 -5.28 -6.06
CA LEU A 156 22.60 -5.75 -4.89
C LEU A 156 21.76 -6.60 -3.94
N ASN A 157 20.45 -6.64 -4.15
CA ASN A 157 19.51 -7.31 -3.24
C ASN A 157 18.81 -8.52 -3.86
N LEU A 158 18.62 -8.52 -5.20
CA LEU A 158 17.79 -9.52 -5.87
C LEU A 158 18.51 -10.09 -7.10
N ALA A 159 18.71 -11.40 -7.13
CA ALA A 159 19.23 -12.13 -8.29
C ALA A 159 18.08 -12.56 -9.22
N GLY A 160 18.33 -12.59 -10.54
CA GLY A 160 17.38 -13.05 -11.55
C GLY A 160 16.20 -12.10 -11.81
N ASP A 161 15.26 -12.54 -12.63
CA ASP A 161 14.09 -11.74 -13.02
C ASP A 161 12.94 -11.86 -12.03
N ILE A 162 12.18 -10.77 -11.87
CA ILE A 162 11.05 -10.73 -10.93
C ILE A 162 9.90 -11.60 -11.41
N CYS A 163 9.58 -11.60 -12.71
CA CYS A 163 8.47 -12.38 -13.26
C CYS A 163 8.74 -13.89 -13.20
N GLU A 164 10.00 -14.29 -13.39
CA GLU A 164 10.40 -15.69 -13.30
C GLU A 164 10.17 -16.28 -11.90
N ARG A 165 10.22 -15.46 -10.86
CA ARG A 165 9.92 -15.89 -9.48
C ARG A 165 8.47 -16.31 -9.32
N PHE A 166 7.55 -15.61 -9.95
CA PHE A 166 6.13 -15.98 -9.96
C PHE A 166 5.89 -17.19 -10.84
N SER A 167 6.51 -17.24 -12.01
CA SER A 167 6.37 -18.38 -12.94
C SER A 167 6.88 -19.69 -12.37
N ALA A 168 7.90 -19.66 -11.49
CA ALA A 168 8.39 -20.83 -10.76
C ALA A 168 7.31 -21.53 -9.90
N PHE A 169 6.27 -20.79 -9.49
CA PHE A 169 5.10 -21.31 -8.77
C PHE A 169 3.86 -21.46 -9.67
N GLY A 170 4.01 -21.36 -10.99
CA GLY A 170 2.89 -21.42 -11.94
C GLY A 170 1.96 -20.21 -11.91
N ILE A 171 2.40 -19.09 -11.35
CA ILE A 171 1.64 -17.84 -11.27
C ILE A 171 1.96 -17.00 -12.51
N LEU A 172 0.93 -16.72 -13.32
CA LEU A 172 1.07 -15.86 -14.48
C LEU A 172 1.35 -14.41 -14.02
N SER A 173 2.33 -13.77 -14.65
CA SER A 173 2.71 -12.41 -14.36
C SER A 173 2.71 -11.52 -15.58
N ALA A 174 2.42 -10.25 -15.37
CA ALA A 174 2.59 -9.17 -16.35
C ALA A 174 3.54 -8.13 -15.78
N ARG A 175 4.32 -7.48 -16.64
CA ARG A 175 5.21 -6.40 -16.25
C ARG A 175 4.96 -5.17 -17.11
N LEU A 176 4.86 -4.00 -16.48
CA LEU A 176 4.74 -2.71 -17.12
C LEU A 176 5.82 -1.77 -16.59
N ASP A 177 6.53 -1.12 -17.50
CA ASP A 177 7.43 0.00 -17.20
C ASP A 177 6.75 1.29 -17.64
N THR A 178 5.85 1.79 -16.80
CA THR A 178 5.05 2.98 -17.11
C THR A 178 4.70 3.78 -15.86
N SER A 179 4.44 5.07 -16.04
CA SER A 179 3.78 5.94 -15.05
C SER A 179 2.42 6.44 -15.55
N ASP A 180 1.92 5.83 -16.62
CA ASP A 180 0.62 6.15 -17.18
C ASP A 180 -0.48 5.36 -16.47
N VAL A 181 -1.34 6.07 -15.75
CA VAL A 181 -2.44 5.46 -15.02
C VAL A 181 -3.40 4.68 -15.91
N LEU A 182 -3.61 5.09 -17.16
CA LEU A 182 -4.54 4.42 -18.07
C LEU A 182 -3.99 3.07 -18.58
N GLU A 183 -2.68 2.97 -18.81
CA GLU A 183 -2.05 1.69 -19.15
C GLU A 183 -2.14 0.71 -17.98
N ILE A 184 -1.84 1.19 -16.76
CA ILE A 184 -1.93 0.37 -15.55
C ILE A 184 -3.38 -0.07 -15.32
N LEU A 185 -4.34 0.86 -15.45
CA LEU A 185 -5.77 0.61 -15.29
C LEU A 185 -6.26 -0.50 -16.23
N SER A 186 -5.94 -0.41 -17.51
CA SER A 186 -6.32 -1.42 -18.51
C SER A 186 -5.75 -2.81 -18.16
N ARG A 187 -4.46 -2.87 -17.80
CA ARG A 187 -3.81 -4.14 -17.49
C ARG A 187 -4.27 -4.74 -16.16
N ALA A 188 -4.49 -3.88 -15.16
CA ALA A 188 -5.02 -4.31 -13.87
C ALA A 188 -6.42 -4.90 -14.00
N GLN A 189 -7.28 -4.29 -14.82
CA GLN A 189 -8.62 -4.82 -15.09
C GLN A 189 -8.57 -6.26 -15.62
N GLU A 190 -7.78 -6.51 -16.66
CA GLU A 190 -7.63 -7.85 -17.25
C GLU A 190 -7.20 -8.90 -16.21
N LEU A 191 -6.21 -8.55 -15.38
CA LEU A 191 -5.68 -9.47 -14.37
C LEU A 191 -6.67 -9.69 -13.22
N LEU A 192 -7.35 -8.65 -12.74
CA LEU A 192 -8.35 -8.78 -11.67
C LEU A 192 -9.56 -9.61 -12.13
N GLU A 193 -10.02 -9.41 -13.37
CA GLU A 193 -11.07 -10.24 -13.96
C GLU A 193 -10.63 -11.71 -14.08
N SER A 194 -9.38 -11.94 -14.47
CA SER A 194 -8.81 -13.29 -14.55
C SER A 194 -8.71 -13.94 -13.16
N VAL A 195 -8.17 -13.23 -12.16
CA VAL A 195 -8.10 -13.71 -10.76
C VAL A 195 -9.48 -14.11 -10.26
N ARG A 196 -10.49 -13.25 -10.49
CA ARG A 196 -11.86 -13.47 -10.01
C ARG A 196 -12.55 -14.64 -10.72
N SER A 197 -12.46 -14.71 -12.05
CA SER A 197 -13.15 -15.73 -12.85
C SER A 197 -12.51 -17.11 -12.76
N GLN A 198 -11.18 -17.16 -12.65
CA GLN A 198 -10.44 -18.42 -12.63
C GLN A 198 -10.13 -18.94 -11.22
N ASN A 199 -10.33 -18.09 -10.18
CA ASN A 199 -9.91 -18.38 -8.79
C ASN A 199 -8.44 -18.83 -8.73
N GLN A 200 -7.54 -18.08 -9.36
CA GLN A 200 -6.11 -18.36 -9.40
C GLN A 200 -5.29 -17.11 -9.11
N PRO A 201 -4.11 -17.25 -8.48
CA PRO A 201 -3.24 -16.11 -8.26
C PRO A 201 -2.60 -15.63 -9.56
N HIS A 202 -2.46 -14.30 -9.67
CA HIS A 202 -1.71 -13.63 -10.74
C HIS A 202 -0.76 -12.61 -10.12
N ALA A 203 0.17 -12.09 -10.92
CA ALA A 203 1.07 -11.04 -10.51
C ALA A 203 1.12 -9.90 -11.54
N LEU A 204 1.24 -8.66 -11.03
CA LEU A 204 1.49 -7.47 -11.80
C LEU A 204 2.75 -6.80 -11.27
N VAL A 205 3.77 -6.70 -12.10
CA VAL A 205 5.03 -6.00 -11.78
C VAL A 205 4.97 -4.62 -12.42
N LEU A 206 5.05 -3.59 -11.60
CA LEU A 206 5.05 -2.19 -12.02
C LEU A 206 6.43 -1.59 -11.75
N ASP A 207 7.18 -1.35 -12.83
CA ASP A 207 8.42 -0.57 -12.73
C ASP A 207 8.06 0.90 -12.53
N THR A 208 8.43 1.44 -11.39
CA THR A 208 8.01 2.75 -10.91
C THR A 208 9.16 3.49 -10.24
N HIS A 209 8.92 4.71 -9.77
CA HIS A 209 9.94 5.50 -9.13
C HIS A 209 9.37 6.29 -7.96
N ARG A 210 10.06 6.25 -6.82
CA ARG A 210 9.76 7.18 -5.72
C ARG A 210 10.52 8.50 -5.90
N PHE A 211 9.85 9.62 -5.66
CA PHE A 211 10.47 10.96 -5.80
C PHE A 211 11.15 11.45 -4.54
N GLY A 212 10.82 10.88 -3.41
CA GLY A 212 11.40 11.23 -2.13
C GLY A 212 12.38 10.18 -1.60
N PRO A 213 13.00 10.46 -0.43
CA PRO A 213 13.79 9.49 0.30
C PRO A 213 12.96 8.28 0.72
N HIS A 214 13.61 7.24 1.24
CA HIS A 214 12.86 6.11 1.80
C HIS A 214 11.97 6.60 2.95
N SER A 215 12.54 7.34 3.89
CA SER A 215 11.83 7.92 5.02
C SER A 215 12.37 9.32 5.40
N LYS A 216 13.37 9.40 6.27
CA LYS A 216 13.85 10.65 6.88
C LYS A 216 15.19 11.12 6.29
N GLY A 217 15.22 11.51 5.01
CA GLY A 217 16.45 12.09 4.45
C GLY A 217 17.56 11.07 4.18
N ASP A 218 17.20 9.81 4.05
CA ASP A 218 18.09 8.69 3.78
C ASP A 218 18.26 8.38 2.28
N ASP A 219 18.07 9.37 1.42
CA ASP A 219 18.21 9.19 -0.02
C ASP A 219 19.66 9.32 -0.47
N THR A 220 20.20 8.25 -1.01
CA THR A 220 21.56 8.18 -1.56
C THR A 220 21.63 8.47 -3.04
N ARG A 221 20.50 8.67 -3.71
CA ARG A 221 20.42 8.96 -5.15
C ARG A 221 20.84 10.42 -5.42
N PRO A 222 21.61 10.67 -6.50
CA PRO A 222 21.97 12.04 -6.89
C PRO A 222 20.72 12.90 -7.18
N PRO A 223 20.68 14.17 -6.74
CA PRO A 223 19.51 15.04 -6.95
C PRO A 223 19.14 15.29 -8.42
N ASP A 224 20.09 15.23 -9.33
CA ASP A 224 19.86 15.37 -10.78
C ASP A 224 19.15 14.14 -11.36
N VAL A 225 19.45 12.95 -10.85
CA VAL A 225 18.73 11.72 -11.21
C VAL A 225 17.29 11.83 -10.79
N ILE A 226 17.02 12.25 -9.54
CA ILE A 226 15.65 12.43 -9.04
C ILE A 226 14.91 13.46 -9.88
N ARG A 227 15.51 14.61 -10.17
CA ARG A 227 14.89 15.65 -11.03
C ARG A 227 14.53 15.14 -12.41
N ARG A 228 15.40 14.34 -13.05
CA ARG A 228 15.12 13.73 -14.35
C ARG A 228 13.93 12.79 -14.28
N ILE A 229 13.91 11.91 -13.28
CA ILE A 229 12.79 11.01 -13.05
C ILE A 229 11.48 11.79 -12.86
N GLN A 230 11.49 12.88 -12.08
CA GLN A 230 10.32 13.74 -11.88
C GLN A 230 9.87 14.47 -13.15
N GLN A 231 10.78 14.73 -14.09
CA GLN A 231 10.42 15.31 -15.39
C GLN A 231 9.74 14.30 -16.30
N ASP A 232 10.28 13.09 -16.37
CA ASP A 232 9.92 12.10 -17.37
C ASP A 232 8.84 11.11 -16.89
N ARG A 233 8.73 10.89 -15.59
CA ARG A 233 7.94 9.80 -14.98
C ARG A 233 6.92 10.27 -13.95
N ASP A 234 6.56 11.56 -13.94
CA ASP A 234 5.54 12.08 -13.01
C ASP A 234 4.13 11.69 -13.47
N PRO A 235 3.44 10.77 -12.78
CA PRO A 235 2.13 10.27 -13.19
C PRO A 235 1.07 11.38 -13.22
N ILE A 236 1.17 12.36 -12.32
CA ILE A 236 0.23 13.49 -12.27
C ILE A 236 0.40 14.38 -13.49
N LYS A 237 1.64 14.65 -13.90
CA LYS A 237 1.92 15.42 -15.13
C LYS A 237 1.49 14.68 -16.38
N ILE A 238 1.79 13.37 -16.47
CA ILE A 238 1.45 12.53 -17.62
C ILE A 238 -0.07 12.51 -17.83
N HIS A 239 -0.83 12.25 -16.78
CA HIS A 239 -2.29 12.23 -16.88
C HIS A 239 -2.87 13.64 -17.01
N GLY A 240 -2.37 14.61 -16.26
CA GLY A 240 -2.82 15.99 -16.29
C GLY A 240 -2.65 16.68 -17.65
N ALA A 241 -1.67 16.25 -18.44
CA ALA A 241 -1.48 16.76 -19.81
C ALA A 241 -2.61 16.37 -20.80
N ARG A 242 -3.45 15.39 -20.44
CA ARG A 242 -4.61 14.94 -21.21
C ARG A 242 -5.89 15.70 -20.88
N LEU A 243 -5.92 16.39 -19.77
CA LEU A 243 -7.08 17.12 -19.30
C LEU A 243 -7.11 18.54 -19.88
N ASP A 244 -8.32 19.04 -20.06
CA ASP A 244 -8.50 20.47 -20.31
C ASP A 244 -7.90 21.30 -19.17
N THR A 245 -7.22 22.41 -19.52
CA THR A 245 -6.48 23.21 -18.54
C THR A 245 -7.37 23.77 -17.42
N LYS A 246 -8.65 24.12 -17.74
CA LYS A 246 -9.58 24.64 -16.72
C LYS A 246 -10.06 23.52 -15.80
N ILE A 247 -10.41 22.37 -16.37
CA ILE A 247 -10.81 21.19 -15.60
C ILE A 247 -9.69 20.76 -14.68
N ARG A 248 -8.47 20.73 -15.17
CA ARG A 248 -7.30 20.41 -14.37
C ARG A 248 -7.12 21.37 -13.21
N ALA A 249 -7.17 22.69 -13.48
CA ALA A 249 -7.01 23.72 -12.44
C ALA A 249 -8.13 23.64 -11.38
N GLU A 250 -9.37 23.34 -11.79
CA GLU A 250 -10.49 23.13 -10.86
C GLU A 250 -10.25 21.93 -9.95
N ILE A 251 -9.80 20.80 -10.50
CA ILE A 251 -9.46 19.60 -9.71
C ILE A 251 -8.33 19.89 -8.73
N GLU A 252 -7.23 20.51 -9.18
CA GLU A 252 -6.09 20.85 -8.34
C GLU A 252 -6.51 21.77 -7.17
N MET A 253 -7.33 22.78 -7.44
CA MET A 253 -7.87 23.67 -6.42
C MET A 253 -8.79 22.97 -5.41
N GLN A 254 -9.66 22.07 -5.88
CA GLN A 254 -10.55 21.29 -5.02
C GLN A 254 -9.76 20.35 -4.10
N VAL A 255 -8.79 19.62 -4.65
CA VAL A 255 -7.93 18.71 -3.88
C VAL A 255 -7.11 19.47 -2.86
N GLU A 256 -6.52 20.61 -3.21
CA GLU A 256 -5.76 21.44 -2.27
C GLU A 256 -6.63 21.92 -1.12
N ALA A 257 -7.84 22.39 -1.42
CA ALA A 257 -8.81 22.82 -0.40
C ALA A 257 -9.22 21.66 0.52
N GLU A 258 -9.50 20.47 -0.04
CA GLU A 258 -9.87 19.28 0.71
C GLU A 258 -8.74 18.82 1.64
N VAL A 259 -7.52 18.72 1.11
CA VAL A 259 -6.34 18.30 1.88
C VAL A 259 -6.05 19.30 3.00
N SER A 260 -6.07 20.60 2.71
CA SER A 260 -5.86 21.66 3.72
C SER A 260 -6.92 21.61 4.82
N GLN A 261 -8.20 21.46 4.46
CA GLN A 261 -9.29 21.34 5.41
C GLN A 261 -9.17 20.07 6.27
N ALA A 262 -8.84 18.95 5.64
CA ALA A 262 -8.64 17.67 6.33
C ALA A 262 -7.51 17.77 7.35
N PHE A 263 -6.39 18.38 6.98
CA PHE A 263 -5.25 18.61 7.86
C PHE A 263 -5.61 19.49 9.06
N GLU A 264 -6.21 20.67 8.82
CA GLU A 264 -6.59 21.59 9.88
C GLU A 264 -7.61 20.98 10.86
N ARG A 265 -8.56 20.19 10.35
CA ARG A 265 -9.50 19.50 11.23
C ARG A 265 -8.80 18.45 12.09
N ALA A 266 -7.94 17.62 11.50
CA ALA A 266 -7.21 16.60 12.23
C ALA A 266 -6.28 17.20 13.31
N LEU A 267 -5.72 18.37 13.06
CA LEU A 267 -4.84 19.07 14.00
C LEU A 267 -5.54 19.39 15.33
N HIS A 268 -6.85 19.66 15.28
CA HIS A 268 -7.66 20.00 16.44
C HIS A 268 -8.40 18.82 17.05
N ASP A 269 -8.30 17.64 16.49
CA ASP A 269 -8.94 16.44 17.03
C ASP A 269 -8.32 16.02 18.38
N PRO A 270 -9.08 15.41 19.28
CA PRO A 270 -8.58 15.00 20.59
C PRO A 270 -7.56 13.87 20.50
N PHE A 271 -6.67 13.79 21.49
CA PHE A 271 -5.82 12.61 21.68
C PHE A 271 -6.62 11.45 22.29
N PRO A 272 -6.21 10.20 22.06
CA PRO A 272 -6.79 9.04 22.74
C PRO A 272 -6.70 9.20 24.26
N LEU A 273 -7.75 8.78 24.98
CA LEU A 273 -7.67 8.69 26.43
C LEU A 273 -6.69 7.57 26.80
N ILE A 274 -5.83 7.84 27.75
CA ILE A 274 -4.98 6.84 28.38
C ILE A 274 -5.88 6.18 29.44
N GLU A 275 -6.34 4.94 29.18
CA GLU A 275 -6.94 4.13 30.22
C GLU A 275 -5.88 3.84 31.27
N SER A 276 -6.12 4.23 32.53
CA SER A 276 -5.24 3.85 33.62
C SER A 276 -5.24 2.32 33.74
N HIS A 277 -4.08 1.71 34.00
CA HIS A 277 -3.99 0.25 34.22
C HIS A 277 -4.87 -0.27 35.36
N GLU A 278 -5.43 0.63 36.16
CA GLU A 278 -6.38 0.30 37.25
C GLU A 278 -7.74 -0.14 36.73
N ASP A 279 -8.14 0.29 35.51
CA ASP A 279 -9.43 -0.05 34.87
C ASP A 279 -9.33 -1.27 33.92
N ALA A 280 -8.16 -1.87 33.75
CA ALA A 280 -8.02 -3.06 32.93
C ALA A 280 -8.73 -4.24 33.64
N PRO A 281 -9.66 -4.96 32.97
CA PRO A 281 -10.29 -6.14 33.58
C PRO A 281 -9.18 -7.13 33.97
N ARG A 282 -9.09 -7.46 35.26
CA ARG A 282 -8.14 -8.47 35.74
C ARG A 282 -8.39 -9.74 34.94
N GLN A 283 -7.36 -10.21 34.25
CA GLN A 283 -7.43 -11.53 33.61
C GLN A 283 -7.81 -12.56 34.65
N PRO A 284 -8.76 -13.49 34.38
CA PRO A 284 -9.06 -14.55 35.30
C PRO A 284 -7.77 -15.31 35.62
N GLN A 285 -7.42 -15.39 36.91
CA GLN A 285 -6.30 -16.21 37.34
C GLN A 285 -6.59 -17.64 36.88
N ILE A 286 -5.78 -18.16 35.97
CA ILE A 286 -5.79 -19.57 35.64
C ILE A 286 -5.39 -20.28 36.95
N ALA A 287 -6.34 -20.93 37.60
CA ALA A 287 -6.05 -21.73 38.76
C ALA A 287 -4.95 -22.75 38.37
N SER A 288 -3.82 -22.65 39.05
CA SER A 288 -2.78 -23.66 38.95
C SER A 288 -3.35 -24.96 39.50
N GLY A 289 -3.87 -25.79 38.62
CA GLY A 289 -4.24 -27.16 38.95
C GLY A 289 -2.95 -27.90 39.26
N GLU A 290 -2.77 -28.23 40.53
CA GLU A 290 -1.84 -29.27 40.94
C GLU A 290 -2.31 -30.61 40.34
N HIS A 291 -1.46 -31.20 39.50
CA HIS A 291 -1.30 -32.65 39.41
C HIS A 291 0.12 -33.00 38.91
#